data_2266da6b9ddae5cdef8655435a662bda
#
_entry.id   2266da6b9ddae5cdef8655435a662bda
#
_cell.length_a   1.000
_cell.length_b   1.000
_cell.length_c   1.000
_cell.angle_alpha   90.00
_cell.angle_beta   90.00
_cell.angle_gamma   90.00
#
_symmetry.space_group_name_H-M   'P 1'
#
loop_
_entity.id
_entity.type
_entity.pdbx_description
1 polymer ?
#
loop_
_entity_poly.entity_id
_entity_poly.type
_entity_poly.pdbx_seq_one_letter_code
_entity_poly.pdbx_strand_id
1 'polypeptide(L)'
;MISATNAGSESPMDANWNDSQPIYRQLRDRVVAMILEGALKEGDPLPSVRNVAAEFRLNPLTVLKGYQQLVDELLVEKRRGRGMYVAEGATKALMKDERQRFLEGEWPRVYATIQRLGFNAAELLATPPAPPESRPATPAAVGPVSDDDTTPQ
;
A
#
# COMPACT_ATOMS: atom_id res chain seq x y z
N MET A 1 -33.94 -5.27 6.02
CA MET A 1 -33.71 -4.71 4.76
C MET A 1 -32.74 -3.54 4.74
N ILE A 2 -31.66 -3.65 5.36
CA ILE A 2 -30.65 -2.63 5.32
C ILE A 2 -29.43 -3.28 4.77
N SER A 3 -29.15 -3.01 3.53
CA SER A 3 -27.80 -3.14 3.09
C SER A 3 -27.00 -2.19 3.95
N ALA A 4 -26.38 -2.71 4.96
CA ALA A 4 -25.31 -2.00 5.58
C ALA A 4 -24.29 -1.79 4.49
N THR A 5 -24.37 -0.66 3.85
CA THR A 5 -23.27 -0.16 3.08
C THR A 5 -22.17 0.05 4.09
N ASN A 6 -21.36 -0.96 4.25
CA ASN A 6 -20.13 -0.83 4.98
C ASN A 6 -19.25 0.10 4.14
N ALA A 7 -19.57 1.37 4.22
CA ALA A 7 -18.77 2.39 3.60
C ALA A 7 -17.43 2.41 4.32
N GLY A 8 -16.48 1.64 3.79
CA GLY A 8 -15.09 1.95 3.90
C GLY A 8 -14.54 2.07 5.30
N SER A 9 -14.62 1.03 6.10
CA SER A 9 -13.50 0.75 6.95
C SER A 9 -12.67 -0.30 6.23
N GLU A 10 -12.07 0.11 5.15
CA GLU A 10 -10.97 -0.64 4.60
C GLU A 10 -9.91 -0.67 5.70
N SER A 11 -9.83 -1.81 6.35
CA SER A 11 -8.75 -2.08 7.28
C SER A 11 -7.44 -1.82 6.53
N PRO A 12 -6.46 -1.11 7.11
CA PRO A 12 -5.15 -0.97 6.48
C PRO A 12 -4.52 -2.31 6.09
N MET A 13 -5.11 -3.39 6.56
CA MET A 13 -4.73 -4.76 6.23
C MET A 13 -5.60 -5.38 5.13
N ASP A 14 -6.47 -4.60 4.47
CA ASP A 14 -7.24 -5.14 3.36
C ASP A 14 -6.35 -5.71 2.29
N ALA A 15 -6.46 -7.02 2.14
CA ALA A 15 -5.47 -7.78 1.44
C ALA A 15 -5.94 -8.16 0.04
N ASN A 16 -5.45 -7.42 -0.90
CA ASN A 16 -5.43 -7.87 -2.28
C ASN A 16 -4.09 -8.57 -2.52
N TRP A 17 -4.04 -9.86 -2.19
CA TRP A 17 -2.84 -10.67 -2.43
C TRP A 17 -2.66 -10.89 -3.93
N ASN A 18 -1.45 -10.66 -4.42
CA ASN A 18 -1.10 -10.94 -5.81
C ASN A 18 -0.16 -12.14 -5.90
N ASP A 19 -0.02 -12.68 -7.12
CA ASP A 19 0.81 -13.87 -7.36
C ASP A 19 2.28 -13.54 -7.63
N SER A 20 2.64 -12.25 -7.68
CA SER A 20 4.00 -11.83 -8.06
C SER A 20 5.04 -12.05 -6.96
N GLN A 21 4.59 -12.12 -5.71
CA GLN A 21 5.46 -12.29 -4.55
C GLN A 21 4.86 -13.27 -3.55
N PRO A 22 5.69 -13.96 -2.75
CA PRO A 22 5.19 -14.75 -1.63
C PRO A 22 4.33 -13.91 -0.68
N ILE A 23 3.28 -14.51 -0.15
CA ILE A 23 2.32 -13.82 0.74
C ILE A 23 3.02 -13.22 1.97
N TYR A 24 4.00 -13.90 2.54
CA TYR A 24 4.71 -13.39 3.71
C TYR A 24 5.45 -12.07 3.43
N ARG A 25 5.96 -11.88 2.21
CA ARG A 25 6.59 -10.61 1.80
C ARG A 25 5.56 -9.50 1.63
N GLN A 26 4.42 -9.81 1.04
CA GLN A 26 3.32 -8.87 0.88
C GLN A 26 2.79 -8.43 2.25
N LEU A 27 2.69 -9.34 3.19
CA LEU A 27 2.31 -9.03 4.57
C LEU A 27 3.34 -8.14 5.25
N ARG A 28 4.62 -8.46 5.10
CA ARG A 28 5.72 -7.62 5.61
C ARG A 28 5.63 -6.20 5.04
N ASP A 29 5.44 -6.06 3.74
CA ASP A 29 5.35 -4.76 3.06
C ASP A 29 4.13 -3.94 3.53
N ARG A 30 3.02 -4.61 3.84
CA ARG A 30 1.84 -3.95 4.42
C ARG A 30 2.09 -3.39 5.80
N VAL A 31 2.76 -4.14 6.64
CA VAL A 31 3.14 -3.65 7.98
C VAL A 31 4.07 -2.45 7.85
N VAL A 32 5.04 -2.49 6.94
CA VAL A 32 5.92 -1.34 6.65
C VAL A 32 5.10 -0.12 6.20
N ALA A 33 4.15 -0.31 5.30
CA ALA A 33 3.27 0.78 4.86
C ALA A 33 2.46 1.37 6.03
N MET A 34 1.94 0.53 6.91
CA MET A 34 1.22 0.99 8.11
C MET A 34 2.09 1.81 9.07
N ILE A 35 3.35 1.44 9.20
CA ILE A 35 4.32 2.21 9.99
C ILE A 35 4.61 3.56 9.33
N LEU A 36 4.84 3.57 8.03
CA LEU A 36 5.11 4.80 7.28
C LEU A 36 3.92 5.77 7.25
N GLU A 37 2.71 5.24 7.17
CA GLU A 37 1.47 6.02 7.18
C GLU A 37 1.06 6.50 8.57
N GLY A 38 1.69 5.99 9.61
CA GLY A 38 1.39 6.32 11.00
C GLY A 38 0.23 5.53 11.62
N ALA A 39 -0.29 4.52 10.92
CA ALA A 39 -1.30 3.62 11.47
C ALA A 39 -0.74 2.72 12.58
N LEU A 40 0.52 2.35 12.46
CA LEU A 40 1.31 1.70 13.52
C LEU A 40 2.44 2.62 13.93
N LYS A 41 2.41 3.04 15.17
CA LYS A 41 3.45 3.88 15.77
C LYS A 41 4.49 3.04 16.51
N GLU A 42 5.66 3.61 16.73
CA GLU A 42 6.68 2.98 17.56
C GLU A 42 6.11 2.62 18.94
N GLY A 43 6.34 1.38 19.36
CA GLY A 43 5.79 0.83 20.59
C GLY A 43 4.40 0.23 20.49
N ASP A 44 3.71 0.40 19.36
CA ASP A 44 2.40 -0.23 19.15
C ASP A 44 2.53 -1.73 18.93
N PRO A 45 1.58 -2.52 19.45
CA PRO A 45 1.55 -3.95 19.18
C PRO A 45 1.10 -4.22 17.74
N LEU A 46 1.74 -5.20 17.10
CA LEU A 46 1.24 -5.74 15.85
C LEU A 46 0.00 -6.59 16.13
N PRO A 47 -0.92 -6.70 15.15
CA PRO A 47 -2.00 -7.69 15.24
C PRO A 47 -1.43 -9.08 15.48
N SER A 48 -2.10 -9.89 16.32
CA SER A 48 -1.59 -11.22 16.63
C SER A 48 -1.54 -12.11 15.38
N VAL A 49 -0.57 -12.99 15.33
CA VAL A 49 -0.43 -13.97 14.25
C VAL A 49 -1.74 -14.76 14.05
N ARG A 50 -2.38 -15.17 15.14
CA ARG A 50 -3.64 -15.91 15.11
C ARG A 50 -4.77 -15.08 14.48
N ASN A 51 -4.90 -13.81 14.87
CA ASN A 51 -5.95 -12.95 14.34
C ASN A 51 -5.75 -12.67 12.85
N VAL A 52 -4.54 -12.36 12.42
CA VAL A 52 -4.22 -12.13 11.02
C VAL A 52 -4.46 -13.38 10.18
N ALA A 53 -4.02 -14.53 10.66
CA ALA A 53 -4.23 -15.80 9.97
C ALA A 53 -5.72 -16.13 9.81
N ALA A 54 -6.53 -15.88 10.84
CA ALA A 54 -7.98 -16.10 10.79
C ALA A 54 -8.67 -15.11 9.86
N GLU A 55 -8.34 -13.83 9.94
CA GLU A 55 -8.96 -12.77 9.16
C GLU A 55 -8.73 -12.94 7.66
N PHE A 56 -7.50 -13.23 7.27
CA PHE A 56 -7.11 -13.35 5.86
C PHE A 56 -7.04 -14.79 5.36
N ARG A 57 -7.44 -15.75 6.16
CA ARG A 57 -7.39 -17.19 5.84
C ARG A 57 -6.01 -17.65 5.38
N LEU A 58 -5.00 -17.22 6.11
CA LEU A 58 -3.62 -17.57 5.88
C LEU A 58 -3.15 -18.66 6.84
N ASN A 59 -2.13 -19.39 6.41
CA ASN A 59 -1.43 -20.27 7.33
C ASN A 59 -0.71 -19.42 8.39
N PRO A 60 -0.90 -19.71 9.68
CA PRO A 60 -0.21 -19.00 10.76
C PRO A 60 1.32 -18.95 10.60
N LEU A 61 1.91 -19.99 10.03
CA LEU A 61 3.36 -20.01 9.75
C LEU A 61 3.76 -18.98 8.69
N THR A 62 2.90 -18.71 7.73
CA THR A 62 3.13 -17.66 6.73
C THR A 62 3.11 -16.28 7.38
N VAL A 63 2.17 -16.02 8.27
CA VAL A 63 2.11 -14.77 9.04
C VAL A 63 3.33 -14.62 9.92
N LEU A 64 3.69 -15.68 10.64
CA LEU A 64 4.87 -15.68 11.49
C LEU A 64 6.15 -15.40 10.71
N LYS A 65 6.29 -15.98 9.52
CA LYS A 65 7.44 -15.73 8.63
C LYS A 65 7.55 -14.26 8.22
N GLY A 66 6.44 -13.62 7.87
CA GLY A 66 6.40 -12.20 7.56
C GLY A 66 6.83 -11.33 8.74
N TYR A 67 6.32 -11.64 9.92
CA TYR A 67 6.66 -10.94 11.15
C TYR A 67 8.11 -11.18 11.57
N GLN A 68 8.61 -12.40 11.39
CA GLN A 68 10.00 -12.73 11.69
C GLN A 68 10.97 -11.94 10.80
N GLN A 69 10.61 -11.71 9.54
CA GLN A 69 11.40 -10.88 8.66
C GLN A 69 11.48 -9.44 9.17
N LEU A 70 10.39 -8.88 9.69
CA LEU A 70 10.37 -7.56 10.31
C LEU A 70 11.27 -7.49 11.56
N VAL A 71 11.31 -8.56 12.33
CA VAL A 71 12.22 -8.68 13.48
C VAL A 71 13.68 -8.70 13.03
N ASP A 72 13.99 -9.47 11.98
CA ASP A 72 15.34 -9.54 11.41
C ASP A 72 15.81 -8.19 10.84
N GLU A 73 14.88 -7.40 10.31
CA GLU A 73 15.13 -6.05 9.83
C GLU A 73 15.17 -4.98 10.93
N LEU A 74 15.00 -5.38 12.18
CA LEU A 74 14.97 -4.49 13.35
C LEU A 74 13.81 -3.47 13.37
N LEU A 75 12.77 -3.73 12.61
CA LEU A 75 11.56 -2.88 12.56
C LEU A 75 10.54 -3.28 13.61
N VAL A 76 10.60 -4.50 14.09
CA VAL A 76 9.71 -5.08 15.07
C VAL A 76 10.54 -5.79 16.13
N GLU A 77 10.14 -5.68 17.38
CA GLU A 77 10.75 -6.42 18.47
C GLU A 77 9.76 -7.42 19.07
N LYS A 78 10.27 -8.59 19.39
CA LYS A 78 9.51 -9.61 20.05
C LYS A 78 9.64 -9.42 21.56
N ARG A 79 8.52 -9.19 22.23
CA ARG A 79 8.45 -9.12 23.69
C ARG A 79 7.91 -10.43 24.24
N ARG A 80 8.73 -11.09 25.04
CA ARG A 80 8.41 -12.41 25.60
C ARG A 80 7.09 -12.39 26.39
N GLY A 81 6.15 -13.26 26.01
CA GLY A 81 4.83 -13.34 26.66
C GLY A 81 3.86 -12.22 26.31
N ARG A 82 4.23 -11.25 25.47
CA ARG A 82 3.39 -10.09 25.10
C ARG A 82 3.10 -9.97 23.61
N GLY A 83 3.88 -10.62 22.75
CA GLY A 83 3.74 -10.54 21.30
C GLY A 83 4.81 -9.69 20.63
N MET A 84 4.47 -9.13 19.49
CA MET A 84 5.38 -8.31 18.67
C MET A 84 4.94 -6.85 18.66
N TYR A 85 5.92 -5.97 18.74
CA TYR A 85 5.74 -4.52 18.83
C TYR A 85 6.61 -3.80 17.84
N VAL A 86 6.15 -2.67 17.32
CA VAL A 86 6.97 -1.81 16.46
C VAL A 86 8.17 -1.31 17.27
N ALA A 87 9.37 -1.53 16.73
CA ALA A 87 10.60 -1.15 17.40
C ALA A 87 10.77 0.37 17.45
N GLU A 88 11.43 0.85 18.49
CA GLU A 88 11.87 2.25 18.57
C GLU A 88 12.85 2.55 17.44
N GLY A 89 12.65 3.68 16.74
CA GLY A 89 13.47 4.08 15.60
C GLY A 89 13.06 3.46 14.26
N ALA A 90 12.05 2.58 14.21
CA ALA A 90 11.59 1.94 13.00
C ALA A 90 11.11 2.94 11.94
N THR A 91 10.32 3.92 12.33
CA THR A 91 9.80 4.96 11.42
C THR A 91 10.94 5.74 10.78
N LYS A 92 11.91 6.17 11.58
CA LYS A 92 13.06 6.94 11.10
C LYS A 92 13.91 6.14 10.11
N ALA A 93 14.15 4.87 10.41
CA ALA A 93 14.91 3.98 9.54
C ALA A 93 14.20 3.78 8.19
N LEU A 94 12.90 3.51 8.22
CA LEU A 94 12.09 3.33 7.01
C LEU A 94 12.00 4.61 6.19
N MET A 95 11.82 5.75 6.82
CA MET A 95 11.77 7.04 6.12
C MET A 95 13.07 7.37 5.41
N LYS A 96 14.20 7.01 6.00
CA LYS A 96 15.51 7.19 5.37
C LYS A 96 15.62 6.37 4.08
N ASP A 97 15.26 5.11 4.14
CA ASP A 97 15.29 4.21 2.98
C ASP A 97 14.30 4.66 1.90
N GLU A 98 13.11 5.06 2.29
CA GLU A 98 12.08 5.53 1.36
C GLU A 98 12.51 6.81 0.64
N ARG A 99 13.11 7.76 1.35
CA ARG A 99 13.67 8.97 0.75
C ARG A 99 14.74 8.66 -0.26
N GLN A 100 15.61 7.73 0.05
CA GLN A 100 16.69 7.33 -0.85
C GLN A 100 16.12 6.68 -2.12
N ARG A 101 15.20 5.73 -1.99
CA ARG A 101 14.52 5.11 -3.14
C ARG A 101 13.81 6.13 -4.02
N PHE A 102 13.12 7.08 -3.41
CA PHE A 102 12.47 8.17 -4.15
C PHE A 102 13.49 8.98 -4.95
N LEU A 103 14.58 9.41 -4.33
CA LEU A 103 15.60 10.23 -4.99
C LEU A 103 16.33 9.49 -6.12
N GLU A 104 16.54 8.19 -5.98
CA GLU A 104 17.24 7.39 -6.97
C GLU A 104 16.33 6.86 -8.08
N GLY A 105 15.07 6.54 -7.76
CA GLY A 105 14.13 5.90 -8.67
C GLY A 105 13.11 6.83 -9.29
N GLU A 106 12.30 7.48 -8.48
CA GLU A 106 11.17 8.26 -8.94
C GLU A 106 11.54 9.70 -9.32
N TRP A 107 12.34 10.33 -8.49
CA TRP A 107 12.69 11.73 -8.68
C TRP A 107 13.30 12.06 -10.05
N PRO A 108 14.23 11.27 -10.60
CA PRO A 108 14.76 11.55 -11.92
C PRO A 108 13.70 11.58 -13.01
N ARG A 109 12.70 10.71 -12.91
CA ARG A 109 11.57 10.67 -13.87
C ARG A 109 10.66 11.87 -13.71
N VAL A 110 10.34 12.22 -12.47
CA VAL A 110 9.53 13.39 -12.14
C VAL A 110 10.24 14.67 -12.63
N TYR A 111 11.52 14.80 -12.35
CA TYR A 111 12.33 15.93 -12.78
C TYR A 111 12.33 16.08 -14.30
N ALA A 112 12.58 15.00 -15.03
CA ALA A 112 12.55 15.01 -16.49
C ALA A 112 11.16 15.41 -17.03
N THR A 113 10.10 14.96 -16.39
CA THR A 113 8.73 15.32 -16.78
C THR A 113 8.45 16.81 -16.54
N ILE A 114 8.86 17.34 -15.40
CA ILE A 114 8.73 18.78 -15.10
C ILE A 114 9.46 19.63 -16.14
N GLN A 115 10.68 19.24 -16.48
CA GLN A 115 11.48 19.93 -17.50
C GLN A 115 10.83 19.86 -18.89
N ARG A 116 10.37 18.68 -19.27
CA ARG A 116 9.74 18.47 -20.58
C ARG A 116 8.45 19.26 -20.74
N LEU A 117 7.65 19.37 -19.69
CA LEU A 117 6.37 20.07 -19.72
C LEU A 117 6.48 21.56 -19.40
N GLY A 118 7.66 22.04 -19.03
CA GLY A 118 7.90 23.45 -18.73
C GLY A 118 7.22 23.95 -17.46
N PHE A 119 6.93 23.06 -16.52
CA PHE A 119 6.36 23.47 -15.24
C PHE A 119 7.36 24.16 -14.35
N ASN A 120 6.86 25.10 -13.55
CA ASN A 120 7.60 25.65 -12.43
C ASN A 120 7.42 24.75 -11.21
N ALA A 121 8.50 24.17 -10.71
CA ALA A 121 8.48 23.24 -9.58
C ALA A 121 7.90 23.90 -8.31
N ALA A 122 8.17 25.17 -8.07
CA ALA A 122 7.64 25.89 -6.93
C ALA A 122 6.11 26.04 -7.00
N GLU A 123 5.56 26.28 -8.18
CA GLU A 123 4.11 26.35 -8.40
C GLU A 123 3.46 24.98 -8.23
N LEU A 124 4.10 23.93 -8.70
CA LEU A 124 3.61 22.55 -8.51
C LEU A 124 3.52 22.18 -7.03
N LEU A 125 4.52 22.53 -6.25
CA LEU A 125 4.53 22.25 -4.82
C LEU A 125 3.53 23.11 -4.04
N ALA A 126 3.25 24.32 -4.52
CA ALA A 126 2.27 25.22 -3.93
C ALA A 126 0.82 24.80 -4.25
N THR A 127 0.61 24.00 -5.29
CA THR A 127 -0.70 23.53 -5.73
C THR A 127 -0.75 22.01 -5.58
N PRO A 128 -1.17 21.50 -4.43
CA PRO A 128 -1.25 20.05 -4.22
C PRO A 128 -2.23 19.41 -5.23
N PRO A 129 -1.94 18.22 -5.71
CA PRO A 129 -2.83 17.51 -6.62
C PRO A 129 -4.16 17.19 -5.92
N ALA A 130 -5.23 17.12 -6.72
CA ALA A 130 -6.49 16.64 -6.22
C ALA A 130 -6.35 15.19 -5.71
N PRO A 131 -7.06 14.82 -4.65
CA PRO A 131 -7.07 13.45 -4.16
C PRO A 131 -7.41 12.47 -5.29
N PRO A 132 -6.82 11.27 -5.30
CA PRO A 132 -7.05 10.29 -6.36
C PRO A 132 -8.52 9.90 -6.53
N GLU A 133 -9.31 10.04 -5.50
CA GLU A 133 -10.76 9.76 -5.49
C GLU A 133 -11.59 10.75 -6.30
N SER A 134 -11.06 11.92 -6.58
CA SER A 134 -11.75 12.94 -7.38
C SER A 134 -11.44 12.85 -8.87
N ARG A 135 -10.68 11.89 -9.31
CA ARG A 135 -10.52 11.63 -10.74
C ARG A 135 -11.81 11.05 -11.29
N PRO A 136 -12.45 11.71 -12.25
CA PRO A 136 -13.54 11.07 -12.96
C PRO A 136 -12.99 9.79 -13.59
N ALA A 137 -13.71 8.70 -13.40
CA ALA A 137 -13.39 7.46 -14.09
C ALA A 137 -13.27 7.78 -15.59
N THR A 138 -12.15 7.46 -16.17
CA THR A 138 -11.98 7.54 -17.61
C THR A 138 -13.11 6.69 -18.22
N PRO A 139 -14.00 7.26 -19.03
CA PRO A 139 -15.03 6.45 -19.64
C PRO A 139 -14.33 5.35 -20.43
N ALA A 140 -14.70 4.12 -20.14
CA ALA A 140 -14.24 2.99 -20.90
C ALA A 140 -14.44 3.31 -22.39
N ALA A 141 -13.41 3.16 -23.19
CA ALA A 141 -13.52 3.35 -24.61
C ALA A 141 -14.66 2.47 -25.10
N VAL A 142 -15.72 3.11 -25.56
CA VAL A 142 -16.81 2.40 -26.21
C VAL A 142 -16.20 1.78 -27.45
N GLY A 143 -16.12 0.47 -27.45
CA GLY A 143 -15.67 -0.27 -28.62
C GLY A 143 -16.56 0.08 -29.82
N PRO A 144 -16.01 -0.03 -31.02
CA PRO A 144 -16.77 0.30 -32.22
C PRO A 144 -18.04 -0.55 -32.28
N VAL A 145 -19.14 0.12 -32.40
CA VAL A 145 -20.41 -0.50 -32.68
C VAL A 145 -20.27 -1.09 -34.08
N SER A 146 -20.28 -2.39 -34.14
CA SER A 146 -20.40 -3.05 -35.44
C SER A 146 -21.81 -2.82 -35.93
N ASP A 147 -21.96 -1.87 -36.83
CA ASP A 147 -23.14 -1.80 -37.66
C ASP A 147 -23.09 -2.97 -38.61
N ASP A 148 -23.65 -4.05 -38.16
CA ASP A 148 -23.96 -5.16 -39.06
C ASP A 148 -25.31 -4.83 -39.73
N ASP A 149 -25.21 -4.01 -40.73
CA ASP A 149 -26.33 -3.80 -41.66
C ASP A 149 -26.39 -4.97 -42.61
N THR A 150 -27.03 -6.01 -42.17
CA THR A 150 -27.44 -7.07 -43.08
C THR A 150 -28.81 -6.75 -43.59
N THR A 151 -28.85 -6.16 -44.75
CA THR A 151 -30.07 -6.05 -45.51
C THR A 151 -30.32 -7.38 -46.18
N PRO A 152 -31.37 -8.11 -45.87
CA PRO A 152 -31.79 -9.24 -46.68
C PRO A 152 -32.67 -8.74 -47.80
N GLN A 153 -32.38 -9.25 -48.91
CA GLN A 153 -33.32 -9.22 -50.02
C GLN A 153 -34.48 -10.15 -49.74
#